data_0cd814a8df61abc44f87be4ab8f6b526
#
_entry.id   0cd814a8df61abc44f87be4ab8f6b526
#
_cell.length_a   1.000
_cell.length_b   1.000
_cell.length_c   1.000
_cell.angle_alpha   90.00
_cell.angle_beta   90.00
_cell.angle_gamma   90.00
#
_symmetry.space_group_name_H-M   'P 1'
#
loop_
_entity.id
_entity.type
_entity.pdbx_description
1 polymer ?
#
loop_
_entity_poly.entity_id
_entity_poly.type
_entity_poly.pdbx_seq_one_letter_code
_entity_poly.pdbx_strand_id
1 'polypeptide(L)'
;PVADKLLAVMDYYGFDGYFFNQESFGCSAEIASRLDEMIRYMRAKCPDILISWYDSMLPSGGVSYQNAVNSSNQRWMERSDDGSVGINEFFMNYNWYISQISTTVSTMNSINRSPFDAYAGLDVQQNGMNTSFRDEMLVDEDGKLKLSIALYCPNSTLGNSANGAQFHEVEQDFYVNSASDPRVEVDNVSSRTWLGMSRFFADKTPILSTPFVTSFNSGHGLGYYVNGELSRDNEWSYQSVQDVMPTWTWIIDSDGSKLDGGYDFTDAYNGGTSIQFYGDLDANKANDIMLYSTDVAVTDGMTLSLTAKNDDGKARLVAYYGDDSTASYEECETVAYNLNASEADT
;
A
#
# COMPACT_ATOMS: atom_id res chain seq x y z
N PRO A 1 26.21 22.39 0.12
CA PRO A 1 25.35 23.11 1.09
C PRO A 1 23.88 22.72 0.98
N VAL A 2 23.27 22.64 -0.22
CA VAL A 2 21.86 22.20 -0.37
C VAL A 2 21.73 20.73 -0.01
N ALA A 3 22.55 19.86 -0.62
CA ALA A 3 22.57 18.43 -0.33
C ALA A 3 22.74 18.13 1.16
N ASP A 4 23.69 18.82 1.84
CA ASP A 4 23.91 18.59 3.28
C ASP A 4 22.69 19.00 4.12
N LYS A 5 21.94 20.03 3.68
CA LYS A 5 20.70 20.42 4.36
C LYS A 5 19.58 19.40 4.13
N LEU A 6 19.46 18.88 2.92
CA LEU A 6 18.51 17.80 2.63
C LEU A 6 18.81 16.55 3.46
N LEU A 7 20.08 16.12 3.52
CA LEU A 7 20.49 15.00 4.37
C LEU A 7 20.18 15.26 5.86
N ALA A 8 20.44 16.46 6.36
CA ALA A 8 20.12 16.81 7.74
C ALA A 8 18.61 16.84 8.03
N VAL A 9 17.78 17.27 7.07
CA VAL A 9 16.32 17.24 7.18
C VAL A 9 15.82 15.79 7.18
N MET A 10 16.36 14.96 6.30
CA MET A 10 16.05 13.55 6.22
C MET A 10 16.34 12.84 7.55
N ASP A 11 17.54 13.03 8.09
CA ASP A 11 17.98 12.46 9.36
C ASP A 11 17.11 12.95 10.54
N TYR A 12 16.81 14.24 10.59
CA TYR A 12 16.01 14.84 11.66
C TYR A 12 14.56 14.35 11.72
N TYR A 13 13.92 14.18 10.54
CA TYR A 13 12.52 13.75 10.44
C TYR A 13 12.36 12.26 10.24
N GLY A 14 13.43 11.48 10.01
CA GLY A 14 13.38 10.05 9.75
C GLY A 14 12.83 9.70 8.37
N PHE A 15 13.10 10.52 7.36
CA PHE A 15 12.73 10.21 5.99
C PHE A 15 13.71 9.22 5.36
N ASP A 16 13.21 8.33 4.49
CA ASP A 16 14.06 7.38 3.76
C ASP A 16 14.74 8.03 2.54
N GLY A 17 14.25 9.19 2.09
CA GLY A 17 14.81 9.87 0.93
C GLY A 17 13.95 10.97 0.36
N TYR A 18 14.06 11.20 -0.95
CA TYR A 18 13.39 12.32 -1.64
C TYR A 18 12.81 11.91 -2.98
N PHE A 19 11.60 12.41 -3.25
CA PHE A 19 11.03 12.50 -4.58
C PHE A 19 11.35 13.87 -5.18
N PHE A 20 12.08 13.88 -6.31
CA PHE A 20 12.43 15.10 -7.02
C PHE A 20 11.47 15.34 -8.18
N ASN A 21 10.64 16.36 -8.02
CA ASN A 21 9.79 16.89 -9.08
C ASN A 21 10.39 18.21 -9.60
N GLN A 22 11.07 18.16 -10.76
CA GLN A 22 11.67 19.33 -11.36
C GLN A 22 10.95 19.73 -12.65
N GLU A 23 10.07 20.72 -12.54
CA GLU A 23 9.22 21.24 -13.61
C GLU A 23 9.46 22.73 -13.89
N SER A 24 10.57 23.29 -13.39
CA SER A 24 10.89 24.70 -13.62
C SER A 24 11.39 24.91 -15.04
N PHE A 25 10.75 25.82 -15.77
CA PHE A 25 11.16 26.23 -17.10
C PHE A 25 12.43 27.10 -17.06
N GLY A 26 13.17 27.12 -18.16
CA GLY A 26 14.36 27.96 -18.31
C GLY A 26 15.63 27.40 -17.67
N CYS A 27 15.62 26.14 -17.22
CA CYS A 27 16.82 25.45 -16.78
C CYS A 27 17.72 25.09 -17.97
N SER A 28 19.02 25.06 -17.72
CA SER A 28 20.03 24.68 -18.71
C SER A 28 20.56 23.27 -18.45
N ALA A 29 21.27 22.68 -19.39
CA ALA A 29 21.99 21.42 -19.22
C ALA A 29 23.01 21.49 -18.07
N GLU A 30 23.58 22.66 -17.78
CA GLU A 30 24.47 22.85 -16.63
C GLU A 30 23.70 22.66 -15.30
N ILE A 31 22.49 23.22 -15.21
CA ILE A 31 21.66 23.04 -14.01
C ILE A 31 21.27 21.57 -13.86
N ALA A 32 20.90 20.88 -14.93
CA ALA A 32 20.59 19.46 -14.90
C ALA A 32 21.80 18.61 -14.43
N SER A 33 23.01 18.93 -14.94
CA SER A 33 24.25 18.27 -14.50
C SER A 33 24.53 18.50 -13.02
N ARG A 34 24.33 19.72 -12.52
CA ARG A 34 24.51 20.04 -11.09
C ARG A 34 23.51 19.32 -10.17
N LEU A 35 22.29 19.07 -10.66
CA LEU A 35 21.32 18.25 -9.94
C LEU A 35 21.77 16.78 -9.88
N ASP A 36 22.24 16.20 -10.98
CA ASP A 36 22.82 14.86 -11.00
C ASP A 36 24.02 14.75 -10.04
N GLU A 37 24.94 15.72 -10.08
CA GLU A 37 26.08 15.79 -9.16
C GLU A 37 25.60 15.86 -7.68
N MET A 38 24.59 16.67 -7.39
CA MET A 38 24.00 16.80 -6.06
C MET A 38 23.42 15.46 -5.56
N ILE A 39 22.65 14.79 -6.42
CA ILE A 39 22.04 13.50 -6.11
C ILE A 39 23.13 12.44 -5.83
N ARG A 40 24.14 12.35 -6.68
CA ARG A 40 25.26 11.44 -6.50
C ARG A 40 26.06 11.73 -5.23
N TYR A 41 26.25 13.02 -4.91
CA TYR A 41 26.87 13.41 -3.64
C TYR A 41 26.04 12.97 -2.43
N MET A 42 24.72 13.15 -2.46
CA MET A 42 23.81 12.69 -1.40
C MET A 42 23.91 11.17 -1.23
N ARG A 43 23.90 10.43 -2.33
CA ARG A 43 24.07 8.97 -2.36
C ARG A 43 25.43 8.53 -1.79
N ALA A 44 26.51 9.22 -2.12
CA ALA A 44 27.85 8.91 -1.59
C ALA A 44 27.95 9.15 -0.08
N LYS A 45 27.16 10.09 0.47
CA LYS A 45 27.09 10.40 1.90
C LYS A 45 26.14 9.47 2.67
N CYS A 46 25.06 9.07 2.05
CA CYS A 46 24.06 8.17 2.60
C CYS A 46 23.72 7.10 1.53
N PRO A 47 24.42 5.96 1.54
CA PRO A 47 24.24 4.92 0.51
C PRO A 47 22.83 4.33 0.45
N ASP A 48 22.09 4.36 1.55
CA ASP A 48 20.75 3.81 1.67
C ASP A 48 19.65 4.80 1.31
N ILE A 49 20.00 6.07 1.01
CA ILE A 49 18.99 7.09 0.64
C ILE A 49 18.18 6.66 -0.58
N LEU A 50 16.87 6.82 -0.51
CA LEU A 50 15.95 6.56 -1.61
C LEU A 50 15.76 7.84 -2.44
N ILE A 51 16.10 7.78 -3.71
CA ILE A 51 15.91 8.91 -4.65
C ILE A 51 14.96 8.48 -5.75
N SER A 52 13.81 9.14 -5.79
CA SER A 52 12.83 9.01 -6.86
C SER A 52 12.83 10.26 -7.74
N TRP A 53 12.75 10.09 -9.05
CA TRP A 53 12.81 11.17 -10.04
C TRP A 53 11.55 11.19 -10.91
N TYR A 54 10.95 12.36 -11.05
CA TYR A 54 9.77 12.52 -11.90
C TYR A 54 10.15 12.79 -13.38
N ASP A 55 9.37 12.21 -14.28
CA ASP A 55 9.49 12.34 -15.72
C ASP A 55 9.06 13.73 -16.21
N SER A 56 9.93 14.72 -16.04
CA SER A 56 9.72 16.09 -16.49
C SER A 56 10.99 16.69 -17.04
N MET A 57 12.04 16.86 -16.23
CA MET A 57 13.31 17.47 -16.68
C MET A 57 14.14 16.47 -17.48
N LEU A 58 14.52 16.89 -18.67
CA LEU A 58 15.52 16.20 -19.49
C LEU A 58 16.97 16.60 -19.09
N PRO A 59 18.00 15.79 -19.44
CA PRO A 59 19.39 16.14 -19.22
C PRO A 59 19.83 17.46 -19.89
N SER A 60 19.08 17.93 -20.88
CA SER A 60 19.27 19.26 -21.50
C SER A 60 18.83 20.43 -20.62
N GLY A 61 18.14 20.15 -19.50
CA GLY A 61 17.52 21.13 -18.61
C GLY A 61 16.09 21.51 -19.00
N GLY A 62 15.63 21.15 -20.19
CA GLY A 62 14.26 21.42 -20.64
C GLY A 62 13.25 20.47 -19.94
N VAL A 63 12.02 20.97 -19.75
CA VAL A 63 10.89 20.17 -19.24
C VAL A 63 10.14 19.57 -20.43
N SER A 64 10.05 18.25 -20.47
CA SER A 64 9.31 17.51 -21.51
C SER A 64 8.94 16.12 -21.01
N TYR A 65 7.66 15.91 -20.79
CA TYR A 65 7.11 14.63 -20.29
C TYR A 65 7.22 13.56 -21.39
N GLN A 66 8.01 12.54 -21.11
CA GLN A 66 8.24 11.44 -22.06
C GLN A 66 7.21 10.31 -21.88
N ASN A 67 6.59 10.21 -20.69
CA ASN A 67 5.68 9.13 -20.29
C ASN A 67 6.34 7.74 -20.41
N ALA A 68 7.65 7.71 -20.40
CA ALA A 68 8.49 6.53 -20.57
C ALA A 68 9.91 6.81 -20.08
N VAL A 69 10.68 5.78 -19.79
CA VAL A 69 12.13 5.86 -19.84
C VAL A 69 12.57 5.55 -21.27
N ASN A 70 13.24 6.51 -21.92
CA ASN A 70 13.69 6.41 -23.31
C ASN A 70 15.05 7.09 -23.51
N SER A 71 15.54 7.15 -24.75
CA SER A 71 16.84 7.77 -25.08
C SER A 71 16.97 9.26 -24.70
N SER A 72 15.86 9.97 -24.47
CA SER A 72 15.88 11.39 -24.09
C SER A 72 16.13 11.60 -22.60
N ASN A 73 15.72 10.65 -21.74
CA ASN A 73 15.76 10.78 -20.28
C ASN A 73 16.48 9.63 -19.57
N GLN A 74 16.85 8.55 -20.24
CA GLN A 74 17.52 7.37 -19.64
C GLN A 74 18.78 7.73 -18.84
N ARG A 75 19.43 8.85 -19.17
CA ARG A 75 20.62 9.34 -18.45
C ARG A 75 20.41 9.46 -16.95
N TRP A 76 19.18 9.77 -16.51
CA TRP A 76 18.84 9.83 -15.09
C TRP A 76 18.92 8.47 -14.40
N MET A 77 18.69 7.39 -15.15
CA MET A 77 18.67 6.02 -14.63
C MET A 77 19.98 5.25 -14.88
N GLU A 78 20.90 5.82 -15.68
CA GLU A 78 22.18 5.20 -15.98
C GLU A 78 23.08 5.10 -14.73
N ARG A 79 23.84 4.02 -14.66
CA ARG A 79 24.89 3.86 -13.65
C ARG A 79 26.08 4.75 -13.96
N SER A 80 26.81 5.14 -12.94
CA SER A 80 28.12 5.77 -13.09
C SER A 80 29.16 4.75 -13.57
N ASP A 81 30.34 5.21 -13.97
CA ASP A 81 31.45 4.35 -14.41
C ASP A 81 31.91 3.37 -13.33
N ASP A 82 31.74 3.72 -12.06
CA ASP A 82 32.00 2.85 -10.91
C ASP A 82 30.84 1.87 -10.59
N GLY A 83 29.77 1.86 -11.39
CA GLY A 83 28.59 1.04 -11.23
C GLY A 83 27.56 1.57 -10.23
N SER A 84 27.84 2.70 -9.57
CA SER A 84 26.91 3.30 -8.61
C SER A 84 25.66 3.85 -9.28
N VAL A 85 24.54 3.84 -8.52
CA VAL A 85 23.25 4.35 -8.92
C VAL A 85 23.00 5.69 -8.24
N GLY A 86 22.68 6.74 -8.99
CA GLY A 86 22.24 8.03 -8.43
C GLY A 86 20.78 8.00 -8.04
N ILE A 87 19.93 7.72 -9.00
CA ILE A 87 18.46 7.67 -8.85
C ILE A 87 18.00 6.21 -8.76
N ASN A 88 17.21 5.89 -7.73
CA ASN A 88 16.68 4.56 -7.51
C ASN A 88 15.49 4.27 -8.40
N GLU A 89 14.58 5.24 -8.49
CA GLU A 89 13.23 5.08 -9.02
C GLU A 89 12.91 6.20 -9.99
N PHE A 90 12.21 5.86 -11.05
CA PHE A 90 11.76 6.82 -12.06
C PHE A 90 10.24 6.81 -12.15
N PHE A 91 9.61 7.90 -11.76
CA PHE A 91 8.17 8.07 -11.84
C PHE A 91 7.81 8.60 -13.23
N MET A 92 7.23 7.75 -14.07
CA MET A 92 6.75 8.12 -15.41
C MET A 92 5.49 8.97 -15.31
N ASN A 93 5.40 10.02 -16.12
CA ASN A 93 4.18 10.83 -16.23
C ASN A 93 3.00 9.99 -16.76
N TYR A 94 1.78 10.49 -16.62
CA TYR A 94 0.52 9.74 -16.64
C TYR A 94 -0.02 9.32 -18.01
N ASN A 95 0.52 9.84 -19.12
CA ASN A 95 0.01 9.58 -20.48
C ASN A 95 0.79 8.45 -21.19
N TRP A 96 0.99 7.34 -20.50
CA TRP A 96 1.64 6.16 -21.06
C TRP A 96 0.63 5.22 -21.72
N TYR A 97 1.10 4.54 -22.75
CA TYR A 97 0.40 3.46 -23.46
C TYR A 97 1.34 2.27 -23.60
N ILE A 98 0.89 1.20 -24.25
CA ILE A 98 1.69 -0.02 -24.41
C ILE A 98 3.06 0.23 -25.06
N SER A 99 3.16 1.20 -25.98
CA SER A 99 4.42 1.58 -26.61
C SER A 99 5.40 2.20 -25.63
N GLN A 100 4.94 3.07 -24.70
CA GLN A 100 5.77 3.67 -23.67
C GLN A 100 6.21 2.62 -22.65
N ILE A 101 5.33 1.72 -22.25
CA ILE A 101 5.66 0.60 -21.34
C ILE A 101 6.74 -0.29 -21.99
N SER A 102 6.54 -0.71 -23.24
CA SER A 102 7.50 -1.56 -23.96
C SER A 102 8.85 -0.86 -24.15
N THR A 103 8.84 0.45 -24.48
CA THR A 103 10.05 1.27 -24.59
C THR A 103 10.78 1.34 -23.26
N THR A 104 10.06 1.59 -22.16
CA THR A 104 10.63 1.67 -20.81
C THR A 104 11.31 0.35 -20.43
N VAL A 105 10.61 -0.79 -20.56
CA VAL A 105 11.17 -2.10 -20.27
C VAL A 105 12.44 -2.37 -21.08
N SER A 106 12.39 -2.10 -22.39
CA SER A 106 13.54 -2.29 -23.28
C SER A 106 14.73 -1.38 -22.91
N THR A 107 14.45 -0.09 -22.63
CA THR A 107 15.49 0.88 -22.26
C THR A 107 16.12 0.51 -20.92
N MET A 108 15.33 0.21 -19.90
CA MET A 108 15.85 -0.18 -18.58
C MET A 108 16.75 -1.40 -18.66
N ASN A 109 16.34 -2.42 -19.40
CA ASN A 109 17.16 -3.61 -19.65
C ASN A 109 18.47 -3.25 -20.37
N SER A 110 18.42 -2.36 -21.35
CA SER A 110 19.61 -1.97 -22.13
C SER A 110 20.68 -1.22 -21.32
N ILE A 111 20.27 -0.54 -20.24
CA ILE A 111 21.17 0.17 -19.31
C ILE A 111 21.46 -0.64 -18.02
N ASN A 112 21.16 -1.93 -18.02
CA ASN A 112 21.33 -2.84 -16.88
C ASN A 112 20.61 -2.37 -15.60
N ARG A 113 19.37 -1.87 -15.75
CA ARG A 113 18.47 -1.53 -14.64
C ARG A 113 17.25 -2.44 -14.68
N SER A 114 16.67 -2.70 -13.51
CA SER A 114 15.41 -3.42 -13.43
C SER A 114 14.29 -2.57 -14.05
N PRO A 115 13.40 -3.12 -14.89
CA PRO A 115 12.18 -2.44 -15.29
C PRO A 115 11.31 -2.01 -14.11
N PHE A 116 11.41 -2.71 -12.97
CA PHE A 116 10.68 -2.37 -11.74
C PHE A 116 11.26 -1.14 -11.00
N ASP A 117 12.41 -0.60 -11.44
CA ASP A 117 12.88 0.71 -11.00
C ASP A 117 12.13 1.86 -11.71
N ALA A 118 11.31 1.56 -12.71
CA ALA A 118 10.41 2.51 -13.37
C ALA A 118 8.96 2.27 -12.95
N TYR A 119 8.25 3.35 -12.64
CA TYR A 119 6.89 3.34 -12.11
C TYR A 119 5.94 3.99 -13.09
N ALA A 120 4.94 3.26 -13.59
CA ALA A 120 3.85 3.84 -14.35
C ALA A 120 3.00 4.73 -13.44
N GLY A 121 3.03 6.03 -13.67
CA GLY A 121 2.27 6.99 -12.89
C GLY A 121 0.77 6.92 -13.16
N LEU A 122 -0.03 6.96 -12.10
CA LEU A 122 -1.49 7.11 -12.13
C LEU A 122 -1.86 8.39 -11.39
N ASP A 123 -2.44 9.37 -12.11
CA ASP A 123 -2.98 10.58 -11.50
C ASP A 123 -4.38 10.29 -10.93
N VAL A 124 -4.43 9.95 -9.66
CA VAL A 124 -5.67 9.70 -8.94
C VAL A 124 -6.16 10.94 -8.16
N GLN A 125 -5.40 12.04 -8.19
CA GLN A 125 -5.74 13.27 -7.47
C GLN A 125 -7.11 13.83 -7.86
N GLN A 126 -7.37 13.94 -9.16
CA GLN A 126 -8.59 14.57 -9.69
C GLN A 126 -9.69 13.57 -9.96
N ASN A 127 -9.33 12.36 -10.34
CA ASN A 127 -10.26 11.38 -10.88
C ASN A 127 -10.57 10.23 -9.90
N GLY A 128 -9.72 10.02 -8.87
CA GLY A 128 -9.88 8.91 -7.96
C GLY A 128 -10.03 7.58 -8.71
N MET A 129 -11.03 6.81 -8.38
CA MET A 129 -11.36 5.54 -9.04
C MET A 129 -11.89 5.70 -10.48
N ASN A 130 -12.18 6.91 -10.94
CA ASN A 130 -12.49 7.18 -12.36
C ASN A 130 -11.23 7.42 -13.22
N THR A 131 -10.04 7.30 -12.65
CA THR A 131 -8.79 7.35 -13.40
C THR A 131 -8.77 6.22 -14.43
N SER A 132 -8.43 6.55 -15.68
CA SER A 132 -8.26 5.54 -16.72
C SER A 132 -7.06 4.66 -16.38
N PHE A 133 -7.33 3.43 -16.00
CA PHE A 133 -6.32 2.45 -15.68
C PHE A 133 -6.46 1.26 -16.64
N ARG A 134 -5.40 0.98 -17.38
CA ARG A 134 -5.36 -0.10 -18.39
C ARG A 134 -4.33 -1.13 -17.96
N ASP A 135 -4.77 -2.00 -17.06
CA ASP A 135 -3.96 -3.08 -16.50
C ASP A 135 -3.37 -4.00 -17.58
N GLU A 136 -4.13 -4.28 -18.64
CA GLU A 136 -3.69 -5.11 -19.76
C GLU A 136 -2.40 -4.60 -20.46
N MET A 137 -2.07 -3.31 -20.31
CA MET A 137 -0.83 -2.76 -20.82
C MET A 137 0.37 -3.00 -19.91
N LEU A 138 0.10 -3.16 -18.61
CA LEU A 138 1.11 -3.31 -17.56
C LEU A 138 1.48 -4.74 -17.27
N VAL A 139 0.64 -5.71 -17.62
CA VAL A 139 0.89 -7.13 -17.40
C VAL A 139 1.41 -7.83 -18.67
N ASP A 140 2.15 -8.89 -18.47
CA ASP A 140 2.57 -9.81 -19.53
C ASP A 140 1.51 -10.89 -19.81
N GLU A 141 1.85 -11.85 -20.66
CA GLU A 141 0.95 -12.96 -21.03
C GLU A 141 0.61 -13.89 -19.86
N ASP A 142 1.45 -13.91 -18.82
CA ASP A 142 1.24 -14.67 -17.59
C ASP A 142 0.50 -13.84 -16.51
N GLY A 143 0.07 -12.63 -16.81
CA GLY A 143 -0.59 -11.71 -15.86
C GLY A 143 0.35 -11.03 -14.88
N LYS A 144 1.68 -11.12 -15.06
CA LYS A 144 2.68 -10.49 -14.18
C LYS A 144 2.97 -9.07 -14.62
N LEU A 145 3.15 -8.16 -13.66
CA LEU A 145 3.56 -6.79 -13.93
C LEU A 145 4.90 -6.74 -14.66
N LYS A 146 4.99 -5.88 -15.66
CA LYS A 146 6.21 -5.58 -16.44
C LYS A 146 7.10 -4.55 -15.79
N LEU A 147 6.53 -3.66 -14.97
CA LEU A 147 7.19 -2.60 -14.23
C LEU A 147 6.33 -2.20 -13.01
N SER A 148 6.81 -1.30 -12.19
CA SER A 148 6.10 -0.84 -11.00
C SER A 148 4.98 0.16 -11.32
N ILE A 149 4.09 0.39 -10.36
CA ILE A 149 2.99 1.38 -10.44
C ILE A 149 3.19 2.41 -9.33
N ALA A 150 2.89 3.67 -9.62
CA ALA A 150 2.88 4.73 -8.61
C ALA A 150 1.60 5.55 -8.68
N LEU A 151 1.06 5.86 -7.51
CA LEU A 151 -0.14 6.67 -7.36
C LEU A 151 0.24 8.12 -7.03
N TYR A 152 -0.27 9.07 -7.80
CA TYR A 152 -0.14 10.48 -7.47
C TYR A 152 -1.35 10.96 -6.69
N CYS A 153 -1.08 11.48 -5.47
CA CYS A 153 -2.09 12.01 -4.55
C CYS A 153 -3.23 11.02 -4.22
N PRO A 154 -2.95 9.83 -3.67
CA PRO A 154 -3.97 8.84 -3.30
C PRO A 154 -4.89 9.32 -2.17
N ASN A 155 -4.58 10.44 -1.51
CA ASN A 155 -5.46 11.12 -0.57
C ASN A 155 -6.77 11.65 -1.20
N SER A 156 -6.98 11.46 -2.49
CA SER A 156 -8.27 11.69 -3.16
C SER A 156 -9.42 10.89 -2.53
N THR A 157 -9.13 9.75 -1.90
CA THR A 157 -10.10 8.97 -1.14
C THR A 157 -10.74 9.80 -0.02
N LEU A 158 -9.93 10.55 0.73
CA LEU A 158 -10.44 11.49 1.75
C LEU A 158 -11.27 12.62 1.11
N GLY A 159 -10.80 13.21 0.01
CA GLY A 159 -11.50 14.29 -0.68
C GLY A 159 -12.84 13.88 -1.28
N ASN A 160 -13.04 12.59 -1.56
CA ASN A 160 -14.27 12.03 -2.09
C ASN A 160 -15.20 11.47 -0.98
N SER A 161 -14.83 11.60 0.28
CA SER A 161 -15.59 11.11 1.43
C SER A 161 -16.37 12.25 2.09
N ALA A 162 -17.61 11.97 2.53
CA ALA A 162 -18.43 12.96 3.24
C ALA A 162 -18.06 13.09 4.73
N ASN A 163 -17.50 12.05 5.33
CA ASN A 163 -17.09 11.99 6.72
C ASN A 163 -16.06 10.88 6.95
N GLY A 164 -15.53 10.76 8.18
CA GLY A 164 -14.49 9.78 8.50
C GLY A 164 -14.90 8.32 8.35
N ALA A 165 -16.15 7.97 8.62
CA ALA A 165 -16.63 6.60 8.41
C ALA A 165 -16.68 6.26 6.92
N GLN A 166 -17.25 7.15 6.09
CA GLN A 166 -17.26 6.93 4.64
C GLN A 166 -15.88 6.93 4.01
N PHE A 167 -14.90 7.60 4.62
CA PHE A 167 -13.51 7.56 4.16
C PHE A 167 -12.98 6.12 4.06
N HIS A 168 -13.23 5.28 5.05
CA HIS A 168 -12.79 3.90 5.03
C HIS A 168 -13.49 3.05 3.96
N GLU A 169 -14.76 3.31 3.67
CA GLU A 169 -15.47 2.66 2.56
C GLU A 169 -14.86 3.04 1.21
N VAL A 170 -14.62 4.34 0.99
CA VAL A 170 -13.99 4.84 -0.26
C VAL A 170 -12.54 4.34 -0.39
N GLU A 171 -11.80 4.26 0.70
CA GLU A 171 -10.44 3.72 0.70
C GLU A 171 -10.44 2.23 0.40
N GLN A 172 -11.38 1.47 0.97
CA GLN A 172 -11.56 0.05 0.68
C GLN A 172 -11.90 -0.18 -0.80
N ASP A 173 -12.84 0.57 -1.36
CA ASP A 173 -13.16 0.50 -2.78
C ASP A 173 -11.96 0.82 -3.67
N PHE A 174 -11.14 1.78 -3.25
CA PHE A 174 -9.94 2.17 -3.97
C PHE A 174 -8.87 1.07 -3.97
N TYR A 175 -8.62 0.44 -2.82
CA TYR A 175 -7.58 -0.57 -2.71
C TYR A 175 -8.06 -1.98 -3.04
N VAL A 176 -9.28 -2.35 -2.71
CA VAL A 176 -9.80 -3.72 -2.82
C VAL A 176 -10.85 -3.88 -3.91
N ASN A 177 -11.51 -2.82 -4.33
CA ASN A 177 -12.70 -2.70 -5.18
C ASN A 177 -14.04 -2.81 -4.41
N SER A 178 -15.14 -2.46 -5.12
CA SER A 178 -16.49 -2.49 -4.53
C SER A 178 -17.03 -3.89 -4.22
N ALA A 179 -16.37 -4.96 -4.68
CA ALA A 179 -16.71 -6.34 -4.30
C ALA A 179 -16.01 -6.76 -2.99
N SER A 180 -15.17 -5.90 -2.42
CA SER A 180 -14.38 -6.13 -1.20
C SER A 180 -13.52 -7.40 -1.24
N ASP A 181 -13.16 -7.86 -2.45
CA ASP A 181 -12.29 -9.01 -2.67
C ASP A 181 -11.52 -8.84 -3.99
N PRO A 182 -10.20 -8.69 -3.96
CA PRO A 182 -9.38 -8.48 -5.17
C PRO A 182 -9.33 -9.71 -6.08
N ARG A 183 -9.79 -10.88 -5.61
CA ARG A 183 -9.82 -12.14 -6.38
C ARG A 183 -11.08 -12.27 -7.23
N VAL A 184 -12.13 -11.47 -6.92
CA VAL A 184 -13.39 -11.51 -7.67
C VAL A 184 -13.15 -10.97 -9.08
N GLU A 185 -13.55 -11.74 -10.09
CA GLU A 185 -13.56 -11.26 -11.47
C GLU A 185 -14.65 -10.22 -11.64
N VAL A 186 -14.29 -9.09 -12.23
CA VAL A 186 -15.22 -8.00 -12.52
C VAL A 186 -15.72 -8.15 -13.94
N ASP A 187 -17.03 -8.34 -14.09
CA ASP A 187 -17.67 -8.44 -15.40
C ASP A 187 -17.63 -7.09 -16.16
N ASN A 188 -17.55 -7.17 -17.49
CA ASN A 188 -17.61 -6.01 -18.39
C ASN A 188 -16.53 -4.96 -18.12
N VAL A 189 -15.30 -5.38 -17.87
CA VAL A 189 -14.15 -4.50 -17.63
C VAL A 189 -13.94 -3.55 -18.81
N SER A 190 -13.85 -2.28 -18.51
CA SER A 190 -13.49 -1.21 -19.44
C SER A 190 -12.27 -0.45 -18.92
N SER A 191 -11.67 0.43 -19.72
CA SER A 191 -10.55 1.28 -19.27
C SER A 191 -10.91 2.25 -18.12
N ARG A 192 -12.16 2.28 -17.69
CA ARG A 192 -12.65 3.08 -16.57
C ARG A 192 -13.15 2.20 -15.41
N THR A 193 -13.06 0.89 -15.52
CA THR A 193 -13.41 -0.01 -14.42
C THR A 193 -12.25 -0.03 -13.44
N TRP A 194 -12.52 0.36 -12.21
CA TRP A 194 -11.52 0.32 -11.16
C TRP A 194 -11.51 -1.08 -10.53
N LEU A 195 -10.38 -1.77 -10.64
CA LEU A 195 -10.23 -3.17 -10.23
C LEU A 195 -9.70 -3.33 -8.80
N GLY A 196 -9.36 -2.22 -8.15
CA GLY A 196 -8.66 -2.22 -6.87
C GLY A 196 -7.15 -2.40 -7.01
N MET A 197 -6.39 -1.67 -6.21
CA MET A 197 -4.92 -1.69 -6.29
C MET A 197 -4.32 -2.99 -5.76
N SER A 198 -4.91 -3.62 -4.76
CA SER A 198 -4.44 -4.88 -4.17
C SER A 198 -4.43 -6.06 -5.15
N ARG A 199 -5.16 -5.95 -6.27
CA ARG A 199 -5.09 -6.94 -7.35
C ARG A 199 -3.70 -7.02 -8.01
N PHE A 200 -2.92 -5.94 -7.96
CA PHE A 200 -1.64 -5.82 -8.65
C PHE A 200 -0.43 -5.92 -7.73
N PHE A 201 -0.65 -5.94 -6.42
CA PHE A 201 0.42 -5.94 -5.43
C PHE A 201 0.27 -7.13 -4.50
N ALA A 202 1.39 -7.77 -4.17
CA ALA A 202 1.44 -8.67 -3.03
C ALA A 202 1.44 -7.83 -1.75
N ASP A 203 0.48 -8.07 -0.89
CA ASP A 203 0.42 -7.40 0.40
C ASP A 203 1.63 -7.81 1.24
N LYS A 204 2.32 -6.82 1.78
CA LYS A 204 3.41 -7.00 2.74
C LYS A 204 2.98 -6.44 4.08
N THR A 205 3.14 -7.24 5.11
CA THR A 205 2.90 -6.78 6.46
C THR A 205 4.09 -5.98 6.98
N PRO A 206 3.85 -4.89 7.73
CA PRO A 206 4.89 -4.22 8.51
C PRO A 206 5.22 -4.96 9.82
N ILE A 207 4.50 -6.05 10.15
CA ILE A 207 4.73 -6.84 11.36
C ILE A 207 5.92 -7.76 11.13
N LEU A 208 7.09 -7.38 11.61
CA LEU A 208 8.35 -8.09 11.42
C LEU A 208 8.91 -8.67 12.72
N SER A 209 8.29 -8.40 13.86
CA SER A 209 8.75 -8.85 15.18
C SER A 209 7.62 -8.88 16.20
N THR A 210 7.87 -9.57 17.32
CA THR A 210 6.99 -9.59 18.48
C THR A 210 7.62 -8.85 19.65
N PRO A 211 6.82 -8.32 20.62
CA PRO A 211 5.36 -8.45 20.69
C PRO A 211 4.66 -7.56 19.63
N PHE A 212 3.58 -8.08 19.06
CA PHE A 212 2.67 -7.33 18.22
C PHE A 212 1.35 -7.12 18.96
N VAL A 213 0.84 -5.89 18.98
CA VAL A 213 -0.44 -5.55 19.62
C VAL A 213 -1.21 -4.64 18.70
N THR A 214 -2.48 -4.91 18.49
CA THR A 214 -3.41 -4.04 17.79
C THR A 214 -4.74 -4.03 18.54
N SER A 215 -5.40 -2.88 18.53
CA SER A 215 -6.80 -2.71 18.93
C SER A 215 -7.66 -2.35 17.71
N PHE A 216 -7.09 -2.43 16.51
CA PHE A 216 -7.71 -1.98 15.25
C PHE A 216 -8.09 -0.50 15.29
N ASN A 217 -7.30 0.30 15.99
CA ASN A 217 -7.51 1.73 16.11
C ASN A 217 -7.08 2.44 14.83
N SER A 218 -8.01 3.06 14.15
CA SER A 218 -7.77 3.81 12.90
C SER A 218 -7.06 5.15 13.10
N GLY A 219 -6.71 5.52 14.33
CA GLY A 219 -6.10 6.81 14.64
C GLY A 219 -7.09 7.97 14.70
N HIS A 220 -8.38 7.69 14.66
CA HIS A 220 -9.46 8.65 14.87
C HIS A 220 -10.72 7.93 15.39
N GLY A 221 -11.71 8.69 15.86
CA GLY A 221 -12.95 8.12 16.36
C GLY A 221 -13.96 9.17 16.75
N LEU A 222 -15.20 8.75 16.97
CA LEU A 222 -16.28 9.56 17.51
C LEU A 222 -16.16 9.69 19.04
N GLY A 223 -15.53 8.69 19.67
CA GLY A 223 -15.17 8.65 21.08
C GLY A 223 -13.79 8.02 21.26
N TYR A 224 -13.25 8.03 22.47
CA TYR A 224 -12.01 7.37 22.85
C TYR A 224 -12.26 6.34 23.92
N TYR A 225 -11.91 5.11 23.66
CA TYR A 225 -12.13 3.95 24.52
C TYR A 225 -10.86 3.51 25.22
N VAL A 226 -11.00 2.98 26.42
CA VAL A 226 -9.93 2.37 27.21
C VAL A 226 -10.48 1.10 27.87
N ASN A 227 -9.89 -0.06 27.56
CA ASN A 227 -10.33 -1.37 28.04
C ASN A 227 -11.84 -1.64 27.83
N GLY A 228 -12.35 -1.24 26.67
CA GLY A 228 -13.75 -1.42 26.28
C GLY A 228 -14.72 -0.40 26.86
N GLU A 229 -14.26 0.58 27.63
CA GLU A 229 -15.11 1.63 28.20
C GLU A 229 -14.88 2.97 27.54
N LEU A 230 -15.96 3.71 27.25
CA LEU A 230 -15.90 5.05 26.69
C LEU A 230 -15.29 6.03 27.70
N SER A 231 -14.07 6.48 27.44
CA SER A 231 -13.30 7.40 28.28
C SER A 231 -13.55 8.86 27.92
N ARG A 232 -13.76 9.16 26.63
CA ARG A 232 -14.13 10.49 26.14
C ARG A 232 -15.20 10.38 25.08
N ASP A 233 -16.21 11.20 25.19
CA ASP A 233 -17.33 11.28 24.24
C ASP A 233 -17.16 12.54 23.38
N ASN A 234 -16.13 12.54 22.52
CA ASN A 234 -15.92 13.58 21.52
C ASN A 234 -15.07 13.05 20.35
N GLU A 235 -15.36 13.55 19.17
CA GLU A 235 -14.58 13.26 17.98
C GLU A 235 -13.11 13.68 18.15
N TRP A 236 -12.22 12.85 17.64
CA TRP A 236 -10.78 13.10 17.68
C TRP A 236 -10.08 12.47 16.46
N SER A 237 -8.88 12.98 16.14
CA SER A 237 -8.02 12.45 15.11
C SER A 237 -6.56 12.65 15.49
N TYR A 238 -5.79 11.57 15.48
CA TYR A 238 -4.34 11.60 15.69
C TYR A 238 -3.71 10.38 14.99
N GLN A 239 -3.35 10.52 13.72
CA GLN A 239 -2.88 9.42 12.89
C GLN A 239 -1.62 8.72 13.41
N SER A 240 -0.79 9.41 14.21
CA SER A 240 0.42 8.80 14.80
C SER A 240 0.14 7.67 15.81
N VAL A 241 -1.12 7.51 16.24
CA VAL A 241 -1.54 6.41 17.13
C VAL A 241 -2.37 5.36 16.38
N GLN A 242 -2.39 5.40 15.05
CA GLN A 242 -3.02 4.37 14.25
C GLN A 242 -2.31 3.02 14.47
N ASP A 243 -3.08 1.99 14.71
CA ASP A 243 -2.57 0.63 14.78
C ASP A 243 -2.25 0.06 13.39
N VAL A 244 -1.51 -1.05 13.34
CA VAL A 244 -1.36 -1.82 12.11
C VAL A 244 -2.69 -2.49 11.81
N MET A 245 -3.31 -2.09 10.70
CA MET A 245 -4.58 -2.62 10.24
C MET A 245 -4.41 -4.01 9.61
N PRO A 246 -5.49 -4.80 9.47
CA PRO A 246 -5.43 -6.10 8.82
C PRO A 246 -4.73 -6.05 7.46
N THR A 247 -3.94 -7.07 7.15
CA THR A 247 -3.21 -7.18 5.87
C THR A 247 -4.20 -7.17 4.70
N TRP A 248 -5.33 -7.86 4.88
CA TRP A 248 -6.40 -7.91 3.89
C TRP A 248 -7.68 -7.29 4.44
N THR A 249 -8.26 -6.36 3.70
CA THR A 249 -9.47 -5.64 4.06
C THR A 249 -10.44 -5.69 2.87
N TRP A 250 -11.48 -6.40 2.82
CA TRP A 250 -11.93 -7.43 3.74
C TRP A 250 -12.11 -8.72 2.95
N ILE A 251 -11.09 -9.54 2.84
CA ILE A 251 -11.20 -10.80 2.09
C ILE A 251 -12.00 -11.78 2.93
N ILE A 252 -13.17 -12.12 2.45
CA ILE A 252 -14.11 -13.03 3.11
C ILE A 252 -14.51 -14.12 2.13
N ASP A 253 -14.14 -15.34 2.43
CA ASP A 253 -14.59 -16.54 1.72
C ASP A 253 -15.87 -17.06 2.36
N SER A 254 -16.93 -17.27 1.60
CA SER A 254 -18.22 -17.71 2.10
C SER A 254 -18.78 -18.91 1.33
N ASP A 255 -19.27 -19.88 2.07
CA ASP A 255 -20.05 -21.00 1.52
C ASP A 255 -21.51 -20.66 1.27
N GLY A 256 -22.00 -19.53 1.74
CA GLY A 256 -23.39 -19.10 1.73
C GLY A 256 -23.50 -17.59 1.59
N SER A 257 -24.38 -16.97 2.38
CA SER A 257 -24.46 -15.52 2.47
C SER A 257 -23.15 -14.95 2.98
N LYS A 258 -22.57 -13.99 2.22
CA LYS A 258 -21.31 -13.36 2.57
C LYS A 258 -21.56 -12.25 3.59
N LEU A 259 -20.77 -12.26 4.68
CA LEU A 259 -20.75 -11.15 5.64
C LEU A 259 -20.07 -9.92 5.01
N ASP A 260 -20.41 -8.75 5.54
CA ASP A 260 -19.70 -7.51 5.32
C ASP A 260 -18.70 -7.26 6.47
N GLY A 261 -17.61 -6.56 6.16
CA GLY A 261 -16.61 -6.11 7.13
C GLY A 261 -16.54 -4.60 7.20
N GLY A 262 -16.19 -4.04 8.35
CA GLY A 262 -16.03 -2.61 8.51
C GLY A 262 -15.42 -2.21 9.84
N TYR A 263 -15.27 -0.89 10.03
CA TYR A 263 -14.84 -0.32 11.30
C TYR A 263 -16.06 0.06 12.15
N ASP A 264 -16.06 -0.33 13.43
CA ASP A 264 -17.02 0.15 14.39
C ASP A 264 -16.47 1.35 15.14
N PHE A 265 -17.12 2.50 15.01
CA PHE A 265 -16.78 3.75 15.68
C PHE A 265 -17.54 3.94 17.00
N THR A 266 -18.43 3.02 17.32
CA THR A 266 -19.30 3.10 18.50
C THR A 266 -18.92 2.12 19.61
N ASP A 267 -18.06 1.17 19.31
CA ASP A 267 -17.56 0.19 20.27
C ASP A 267 -16.11 -0.18 19.94
N ALA A 268 -15.20 0.04 20.87
CA ALA A 268 -13.78 -0.28 20.71
C ALA A 268 -13.17 -0.74 22.03
N TYR A 269 -12.11 -1.54 21.95
CA TYR A 269 -11.38 -1.95 23.15
C TYR A 269 -10.43 -0.83 23.61
N ASN A 270 -9.58 -0.33 22.70
CA ASN A 270 -8.74 0.85 22.94
C ASN A 270 -8.69 1.73 21.68
N GLY A 271 -8.69 3.05 21.86
CA GLY A 271 -8.64 3.97 20.74
C GLY A 271 -10.00 4.41 20.23
N GLY A 272 -10.16 4.60 18.94
CA GLY A 272 -11.37 5.16 18.33
C GLY A 272 -12.25 4.15 17.60
N THR A 273 -11.69 2.96 17.28
CA THR A 273 -12.38 1.97 16.46
C THR A 273 -12.02 0.54 16.87
N SER A 274 -12.92 -0.38 16.53
CA SER A 274 -12.65 -1.80 16.38
C SER A 274 -12.97 -2.25 14.96
N ILE A 275 -12.74 -3.50 14.61
CA ILE A 275 -13.29 -4.11 13.41
C ILE A 275 -14.55 -4.89 13.74
N GLN A 276 -15.50 -4.90 12.82
CA GLN A 276 -16.74 -5.67 12.94
C GLN A 276 -17.03 -6.43 11.65
N PHE A 277 -17.70 -7.58 11.81
CA PHE A 277 -18.24 -8.37 10.72
C PHE A 277 -19.71 -8.60 10.99
N TYR A 278 -20.54 -8.31 10.00
CA TYR A 278 -21.99 -8.30 10.16
C TYR A 278 -22.71 -8.81 8.91
N GLY A 279 -23.95 -9.22 9.08
CA GLY A 279 -24.79 -9.75 8.02
C GLY A 279 -25.52 -11.02 8.46
N ASP A 280 -26.25 -11.62 7.54
CA ASP A 280 -27.02 -12.84 7.79
C ASP A 280 -26.12 -14.09 7.63
N LEU A 281 -26.21 -15.02 8.56
CA LEU A 281 -25.49 -16.30 8.52
C LEU A 281 -26.44 -17.41 8.09
N ASP A 282 -26.08 -18.12 7.03
CA ASP A 282 -26.79 -19.33 6.63
C ASP A 282 -26.46 -20.50 7.55
N ALA A 283 -27.44 -21.31 7.89
CA ALA A 283 -27.27 -22.47 8.76
C ALA A 283 -26.24 -23.46 8.19
N ASN A 284 -25.22 -23.79 8.99
CA ASN A 284 -24.12 -24.68 8.63
C ASN A 284 -23.25 -24.22 7.45
N LYS A 285 -23.20 -22.92 7.21
CA LYS A 285 -22.29 -22.30 6.26
C LYS A 285 -21.25 -21.48 7.02
N ALA A 286 -20.06 -21.37 6.42
CA ALA A 286 -18.95 -20.63 6.98
C ALA A 286 -18.69 -19.34 6.22
N ASN A 287 -18.15 -18.35 6.92
CA ASN A 287 -17.47 -17.20 6.38
C ASN A 287 -16.05 -17.20 6.97
N ASP A 288 -15.06 -17.42 6.13
CA ASP A 288 -13.65 -17.38 6.50
C ASP A 288 -13.08 -15.99 6.19
N ILE A 289 -12.72 -15.26 7.24
CA ILE A 289 -12.30 -13.88 7.19
C ILE A 289 -10.78 -13.81 7.37
N MET A 290 -10.08 -13.33 6.37
CA MET A 290 -8.63 -13.15 6.43
C MET A 290 -8.28 -11.84 7.12
N LEU A 291 -7.42 -11.88 8.15
CA LEU A 291 -6.99 -10.69 8.90
C LEU A 291 -5.53 -10.34 8.61
N TYR A 292 -4.60 -11.15 9.09
CA TYR A 292 -3.18 -10.85 9.02
C TYR A 292 -2.39 -11.97 8.35
N SER A 293 -1.43 -11.57 7.52
CA SER A 293 -0.30 -12.39 7.12
C SER A 293 0.98 -11.72 7.59
N THR A 294 1.84 -12.45 8.29
CA THR A 294 3.07 -11.91 8.87
C THR A 294 4.24 -12.84 8.60
N ASP A 295 5.45 -12.26 8.56
CA ASP A 295 6.71 -12.99 8.46
C ASP A 295 7.45 -12.92 9.79
N VAL A 296 6.82 -13.46 10.83
CA VAL A 296 7.32 -13.46 12.20
C VAL A 296 7.62 -14.89 12.63
N ALA A 297 8.83 -15.11 13.13
CA ALA A 297 9.22 -16.41 13.65
C ALA A 297 8.36 -16.81 14.88
N VAL A 298 7.68 -17.95 14.78
CA VAL A 298 6.95 -18.54 15.90
C VAL A 298 7.92 -19.35 16.76
N THR A 299 7.91 -19.12 18.07
CA THR A 299 8.80 -19.76 19.03
C THR A 299 8.01 -20.39 20.19
N ASP A 300 8.64 -21.34 20.86
CA ASP A 300 8.05 -21.97 22.06
C ASP A 300 7.66 -20.94 23.12
N GLY A 301 6.44 -21.07 23.62
CA GLY A 301 5.90 -20.18 24.65
C GLY A 301 5.30 -18.88 24.12
N MET A 302 5.25 -18.67 22.80
CA MET A 302 4.51 -17.58 22.20
C MET A 302 3.02 -17.72 22.49
N THR A 303 2.35 -16.61 22.80
CA THR A 303 0.91 -16.58 23.07
C THR A 303 0.21 -15.60 22.15
N LEU A 304 -0.98 -15.98 21.68
CA LEU A 304 -1.90 -15.12 20.97
C LEU A 304 -3.10 -14.85 21.90
N SER A 305 -3.39 -13.58 22.14
CA SER A 305 -4.56 -13.14 22.92
C SER A 305 -5.48 -12.31 22.04
N LEU A 306 -6.78 -12.50 22.19
CA LEU A 306 -7.81 -11.75 21.47
C LEU A 306 -8.91 -11.33 22.44
N THR A 307 -9.35 -10.08 22.31
CA THR A 307 -10.58 -9.57 22.92
C THR A 307 -11.63 -9.41 21.82
N ALA A 308 -12.77 -10.08 21.95
CA ALA A 308 -13.84 -10.05 20.97
C ALA A 308 -15.21 -9.99 21.65
N LYS A 309 -16.18 -9.38 20.96
CA LYS A 309 -17.62 -9.50 21.24
C LYS A 309 -18.26 -10.35 20.15
N ASN A 310 -19.16 -11.20 20.51
CA ASN A 310 -19.95 -12.01 19.58
C ASN A 310 -21.41 -12.00 20.06
N ASP A 311 -22.27 -11.32 19.32
CA ASP A 311 -23.67 -11.15 19.68
C ASP A 311 -24.50 -12.36 19.30
N ASP A 312 -24.16 -13.04 18.19
CA ASP A 312 -24.86 -14.22 17.71
C ASP A 312 -23.94 -15.09 16.83
N GLY A 313 -24.36 -16.32 16.61
CA GLY A 313 -23.63 -17.27 15.79
C GLY A 313 -22.45 -17.93 16.49
N LYS A 314 -21.66 -18.67 15.74
CA LYS A 314 -20.44 -19.33 16.19
C LYS A 314 -19.25 -18.73 15.46
N ALA A 315 -18.30 -18.24 16.22
CA ALA A 315 -17.06 -17.72 15.69
C ALA A 315 -15.86 -18.45 16.27
N ARG A 316 -14.77 -18.49 15.52
CA ARG A 316 -13.47 -18.98 15.99
C ARG A 316 -12.35 -18.17 15.36
N LEU A 317 -11.28 -17.96 16.11
CA LEU A 317 -10.02 -17.46 15.58
C LEU A 317 -9.16 -18.66 15.17
N VAL A 318 -8.58 -18.61 14.01
CA VAL A 318 -7.64 -19.64 13.52
C VAL A 318 -6.31 -18.95 13.15
N ALA A 319 -5.23 -19.44 13.75
CA ALA A 319 -3.88 -19.05 13.37
C ALA A 319 -3.24 -20.19 12.56
N TYR A 320 -2.70 -19.84 11.40
CA TYR A 320 -1.92 -20.71 10.52
C TYR A 320 -0.45 -20.34 10.66
N TYR A 321 0.44 -21.32 10.80
CA TYR A 321 1.88 -21.10 10.83
C TYR A 321 2.61 -22.19 10.06
N GLY A 322 3.54 -21.81 9.23
CA GLY A 322 4.31 -22.70 8.37
C GLY A 322 5.81 -22.54 8.59
N ASP A 323 6.58 -23.41 7.96
CA ASP A 323 8.04 -23.44 8.08
C ASP A 323 8.71 -22.24 7.39
N ASP A 324 8.01 -21.64 6.40
CA ASP A 324 8.46 -20.43 5.70
C ASP A 324 7.27 -19.59 5.20
N SER A 325 7.56 -18.36 4.76
CA SER A 325 6.57 -17.40 4.28
C SER A 325 5.89 -17.78 2.95
N THR A 326 6.30 -18.87 2.30
CA THR A 326 5.76 -19.36 1.04
C THR A 326 4.86 -20.58 1.20
N ALA A 327 4.73 -21.11 2.41
CA ALA A 327 3.89 -22.27 2.72
C ALA A 327 2.42 -21.98 2.37
N SER A 328 1.79 -22.93 1.68
CA SER A 328 0.34 -22.88 1.44
C SER A 328 -0.43 -23.16 2.74
N TYR A 329 -1.69 -22.72 2.83
CA TYR A 329 -2.53 -22.99 4.00
C TYR A 329 -2.67 -24.49 4.33
N GLU A 330 -2.60 -25.35 3.32
CA GLU A 330 -2.69 -26.81 3.46
C GLU A 330 -1.41 -27.42 4.08
N GLU A 331 -0.29 -26.72 3.97
CA GLU A 331 1.01 -27.11 4.54
C GLU A 331 1.24 -26.53 5.93
N CYS A 332 0.40 -25.60 6.38
CA CYS A 332 0.53 -24.95 7.67
C CYS A 332 -0.04 -25.81 8.83
N GLU A 333 0.60 -25.72 9.98
CA GLU A 333 -0.01 -26.12 11.25
C GLU A 333 -1.05 -25.08 11.68
N THR A 334 -2.03 -25.49 12.49
CA THR A 334 -3.13 -24.62 12.92
C THR A 334 -3.38 -24.67 14.40
N VAL A 335 -3.74 -23.52 14.98
CA VAL A 335 -4.29 -23.39 16.32
C VAL A 335 -5.61 -22.63 16.22
N ALA A 336 -6.67 -23.15 16.83
CA ALA A 336 -8.00 -22.57 16.78
C ALA A 336 -8.60 -22.36 18.17
N TYR A 337 -9.22 -21.18 18.36
CA TYR A 337 -9.95 -20.81 19.58
C TYR A 337 -11.41 -20.48 19.22
N ASN A 338 -12.34 -21.05 19.98
CA ASN A 338 -13.76 -20.75 19.83
C ASN A 338 -14.08 -19.43 20.54
N LEU A 339 -14.75 -18.53 19.85
CA LEU A 339 -15.25 -17.25 20.34
C LEU A 339 -16.77 -17.36 20.56
N ASN A 340 -17.18 -18.02 21.63
CA ASN A 340 -18.61 -18.22 21.91
C ASN A 340 -19.16 -17.07 22.77
N ALA A 341 -20.39 -16.62 22.50
CA ALA A 341 -21.06 -15.50 23.15
C ALA A 341 -21.26 -15.65 24.69
N SER A 342 -20.91 -16.79 25.30
CA SER A 342 -21.14 -17.09 26.71
C SER A 342 -19.90 -17.22 27.59
N GLU A 343 -18.70 -17.08 27.03
CA GLU A 343 -17.45 -17.21 27.78
C GLU A 343 -16.63 -15.92 27.67
N ALA A 344 -16.81 -15.04 28.66
CA ALA A 344 -15.83 -14.04 28.97
C ALA A 344 -14.64 -14.73 29.67
N ASP A 345 -13.82 -15.43 28.89
CA ASP A 345 -12.56 -15.96 29.37
C ASP A 345 -11.47 -14.91 29.10
N THR A 346 -10.99 -14.36 30.20
CA THR A 346 -9.81 -13.50 30.33
C THR A 346 -8.53 -14.30 30.18
#